data_469440129c2055e78cd399d6877a20f7
#
_entry.id   469440129c2055e78cd399d6877a20f7
#
_cell.length_a   1.000
_cell.length_b   1.000
_cell.length_c   1.000
_cell.angle_alpha   90.00
_cell.angle_beta   90.00
_cell.angle_gamma   90.00
#
_symmetry.space_group_name_H-M   'P 1'
#
loop_
_entity.id
_entity.type
_entity.pdbx_description
1 polymer ?
#
loop_
_entity_poly.entity_id
_entity_poly.type
_entity_poly.pdbx_seq_one_letter_code
_entity_poly.pdbx_strand_id
1 'polypeptide(L)'
;MIRIGIILGSTRPNRNGPQVAQWVLDSASPRGDAEFELIDLRDHPLPHLDEPVAPMFGPSVHPHTRAWAERIAPFDGFVLVTPEYNGGAPGVLKNAIDHLFAEWADKAIGFVSYGAGGGARAVVQLRAVCSTLGMADVSHQVAISLRTDFENFTTFTPQDHHACALSTLLDQVIAWSTALAPLRRPATDTPPIDSEGDRP
;
A
#
# COMPACT_ATOMS: atom_id res chain seq x y z
N MET A 1 -8.74 5.62 -16.06
CA MET A 1 -7.82 6.48 -15.27
C MET A 1 -7.14 5.59 -14.24
N ILE A 2 -5.88 5.81 -13.89
CA ILE A 2 -5.16 5.05 -12.85
C ILE A 2 -5.78 5.37 -11.49
N ARG A 3 -6.01 4.34 -10.67
CA ARG A 3 -6.59 4.48 -9.31
C ARG A 3 -5.55 4.12 -8.26
N ILE A 4 -5.27 5.04 -7.36
CA ILE A 4 -4.27 4.90 -6.30
C ILE A 4 -4.96 4.89 -4.93
N GLY A 5 -4.77 3.82 -4.17
CA GLY A 5 -5.23 3.73 -2.79
C GLY A 5 -4.20 4.30 -1.82
N ILE A 6 -4.59 5.23 -0.96
CA ILE A 6 -3.76 5.75 0.14
C ILE A 6 -4.17 4.98 1.40
N ILE A 7 -3.35 4.01 1.83
CA ILE A 7 -3.69 3.14 2.97
C ILE A 7 -3.12 3.74 4.26
N LEU A 8 -4.00 4.11 5.18
CA LEU A 8 -3.63 4.55 6.53
C LEU A 8 -3.43 3.33 7.44
N GLY A 9 -2.16 2.96 7.66
CA GLY A 9 -1.74 1.69 8.25
C GLY A 9 -1.80 1.59 9.77
N SER A 10 -2.21 2.62 10.50
CA SER A 10 -2.31 2.58 11.96
C SER A 10 -3.76 2.71 12.43
N THR A 11 -4.14 1.87 13.39
CA THR A 11 -5.47 1.94 14.04
C THR A 11 -5.40 2.41 15.51
N ARG A 12 -4.21 2.77 16.02
CA ARG A 12 -4.00 3.20 17.42
C ARG A 12 -4.90 4.40 17.77
N PRO A 13 -5.54 4.44 18.94
CA PRO A 13 -6.22 5.65 19.43
C PRO A 13 -5.26 6.86 19.43
N ASN A 14 -5.76 8.06 19.13
CA ASN A 14 -4.98 9.31 19.10
C ASN A 14 -3.71 9.24 18.21
N ARG A 15 -3.79 8.49 17.08
CA ARG A 15 -2.71 8.36 16.10
C ARG A 15 -2.50 9.65 15.29
N ASN A 16 -1.28 9.94 14.90
CA ASN A 16 -0.94 11.07 14.02
C ASN A 16 -1.24 10.79 12.53
N GLY A 17 -1.38 9.52 12.18
CA GLY A 17 -1.53 9.08 10.79
C GLY A 17 -2.64 9.76 9.98
N PRO A 18 -3.83 10.07 10.53
CA PRO A 18 -4.87 10.74 9.78
C PRO A 18 -4.44 12.09 9.20
N GLN A 19 -3.69 12.91 9.94
CA GLN A 19 -3.18 14.20 9.45
C GLN A 19 -2.20 13.99 8.29
N VAL A 20 -1.31 13.01 8.41
CA VAL A 20 -0.34 12.67 7.34
C VAL A 20 -1.05 12.14 6.11
N ALA A 21 -2.00 11.21 6.28
CA ALA A 21 -2.74 10.63 5.16
C ALA A 21 -3.63 11.66 4.44
N GLN A 22 -4.24 12.58 5.21
CA GLN A 22 -5.02 13.68 4.64
C GLN A 22 -4.12 14.62 3.83
N TRP A 23 -2.95 14.97 4.34
CA TRP A 23 -1.97 15.80 3.61
C TRP A 23 -1.52 15.13 2.30
N VAL A 24 -1.33 13.82 2.29
CA VAL A 24 -1.04 13.06 1.06
C VAL A 24 -2.20 13.17 0.08
N LEU A 25 -3.44 12.96 0.56
CA LEU A 25 -4.64 13.05 -0.28
C LEU A 25 -4.85 14.47 -0.83
N ASP A 26 -4.72 15.50 0.01
CA ASP A 26 -4.88 16.91 -0.39
C ASP A 26 -3.83 17.32 -1.43
N SER A 27 -2.61 16.80 -1.31
CA SER A 27 -1.54 17.04 -2.28
C SER A 27 -1.75 16.27 -3.59
N ALA A 28 -2.38 15.10 -3.53
CA ALA A 28 -2.61 14.24 -4.68
C ALA A 28 -3.89 14.60 -5.46
N SER A 29 -4.96 15.01 -4.77
CA SER A 29 -6.28 15.25 -5.37
C SER A 29 -6.33 16.29 -6.49
N PRO A 30 -5.50 17.36 -6.51
CA PRO A 30 -5.47 18.32 -7.62
C PRO A 30 -4.83 17.75 -8.92
N ARG A 31 -4.20 16.58 -8.84
CA ARG A 31 -3.55 15.95 -10.00
C ARG A 31 -4.63 15.39 -10.93
N GLY A 32 -4.58 15.69 -12.18
CA GLY A 32 -5.53 15.16 -13.18
C GLY A 32 -5.11 13.84 -13.83
N ASP A 33 -4.00 13.23 -13.38
CA ASP A 33 -3.36 12.06 -13.98
C ASP A 33 -3.73 10.73 -13.30
N ALA A 34 -4.35 10.77 -12.11
CA ALA A 34 -4.87 9.62 -11.39
C ALA A 34 -6.04 9.99 -10.47
N GLU A 35 -6.79 8.98 -10.05
CA GLU A 35 -7.79 9.07 -8.98
C GLU A 35 -7.18 8.57 -7.67
N PHE A 36 -7.42 9.29 -6.58
CA PHE A 36 -6.88 8.96 -5.26
C PHE A 36 -7.98 8.73 -4.25
N GLU A 37 -7.84 7.70 -3.44
CA GLU A 37 -8.83 7.37 -2.42
C GLU A 37 -8.14 6.96 -1.11
N LEU A 38 -8.60 7.52 0.02
CA LEU A 38 -8.11 7.16 1.35
C LEU A 38 -8.79 5.89 1.85
N ILE A 39 -7.97 4.94 2.32
CA ILE A 39 -8.39 3.67 2.91
C ILE A 39 -7.87 3.64 4.35
N ASP A 40 -8.76 3.86 5.31
CA ASP A 40 -8.41 3.77 6.73
C ASP A 40 -8.62 2.34 7.23
N LEU A 41 -7.57 1.69 7.73
CA LEU A 41 -7.68 0.33 8.28
C LEU A 41 -8.62 0.22 9.50
N ARG A 42 -9.00 1.32 10.13
CA ARG A 42 -10.05 1.31 11.16
C ARG A 42 -11.42 0.92 10.62
N ASP A 43 -11.70 1.26 9.38
CA ASP A 43 -12.99 1.01 8.74
C ASP A 43 -13.07 -0.42 8.18
N HIS A 44 -11.93 -1.14 8.22
CA HIS A 44 -11.79 -2.51 7.74
C HIS A 44 -11.26 -3.42 8.87
N PRO A 45 -12.05 -3.71 9.91
CA PRO A 45 -11.62 -4.54 11.03
C PRO A 45 -11.42 -5.99 10.58
N LEU A 46 -10.18 -6.42 10.50
CA LEU A 46 -9.80 -7.79 10.20
C LEU A 46 -9.36 -8.49 11.49
N PRO A 47 -9.80 -9.73 11.77
CA PRO A 47 -9.20 -10.54 12.81
C PRO A 47 -7.74 -10.82 12.50
N HIS A 48 -6.98 -11.44 13.40
CA HIS A 48 -5.71 -12.04 12.99
C HIS A 48 -5.99 -13.05 11.90
N LEU A 49 -5.07 -13.16 10.93
CA LEU A 49 -5.25 -14.02 9.75
C LEU A 49 -5.77 -15.41 10.16
N ASP A 50 -6.98 -15.70 9.74
CA ASP A 50 -7.76 -16.88 10.12
C ASP A 50 -8.19 -17.73 8.91
N GLU A 51 -7.72 -17.39 7.71
CA GLU A 51 -7.95 -18.19 6.53
C GLU A 51 -7.32 -19.59 6.68
N PRO A 52 -8.08 -20.69 6.46
CA PRO A 52 -7.57 -22.05 6.65
C PRO A 52 -6.50 -22.44 5.63
N VAL A 53 -6.44 -21.73 4.50
CA VAL A 53 -5.44 -21.91 3.44
C VAL A 53 -4.75 -20.58 3.20
N ALA A 54 -3.42 -20.61 3.02
CA ALA A 54 -2.71 -19.39 2.73
C ALA A 54 -3.26 -18.73 1.45
N PRO A 55 -3.44 -17.38 1.43
CA PRO A 55 -4.12 -16.67 0.34
C PRO A 55 -3.52 -16.89 -1.06
N MET A 56 -2.26 -17.30 -1.15
CA MET A 56 -1.61 -17.63 -2.42
C MET A 56 -2.05 -18.99 -3.01
N PHE A 57 -2.68 -19.87 -2.22
CA PHE A 57 -3.02 -21.23 -2.64
C PHE A 57 -4.51 -21.48 -2.82
N GLY A 58 -5.36 -20.54 -2.46
CA GLY A 58 -6.81 -20.74 -2.60
C GLY A 58 -7.62 -19.48 -2.36
N PRO A 59 -8.90 -19.52 -2.72
CA PRO A 59 -9.80 -18.39 -2.53
C PRO A 59 -10.12 -18.17 -1.05
N SER A 60 -10.34 -16.92 -0.68
CA SER A 60 -10.75 -16.54 0.67
C SER A 60 -12.12 -17.13 1.03
N VAL A 61 -12.21 -17.79 2.20
CA VAL A 61 -13.45 -18.41 2.67
C VAL A 61 -14.24 -17.49 3.61
N HIS A 62 -13.58 -16.55 4.28
CA HIS A 62 -14.23 -15.67 5.24
C HIS A 62 -14.82 -14.39 4.59
N PRO A 63 -16.02 -13.94 5.02
CA PRO A 63 -16.64 -12.75 4.48
C PRO A 63 -15.81 -11.49 4.65
N HIS A 64 -15.11 -11.32 5.78
CA HIS A 64 -14.25 -10.15 6.04
C HIS A 64 -13.05 -10.12 5.09
N THR A 65 -12.44 -11.25 4.76
CA THR A 65 -11.35 -11.31 3.79
C THR A 65 -11.83 -10.99 2.38
N ARG A 66 -13.00 -11.54 1.98
CA ARG A 66 -13.60 -11.19 0.68
C ARG A 66 -13.93 -9.71 0.55
N ALA A 67 -14.54 -9.12 1.59
CA ALA A 67 -14.83 -7.69 1.60
C ALA A 67 -13.55 -6.85 1.50
N TRP A 68 -12.47 -7.28 2.14
CA TRP A 68 -11.16 -6.64 2.04
C TRP A 68 -10.56 -6.81 0.64
N ALA A 69 -10.65 -7.99 0.03
CA ALA A 69 -10.23 -8.25 -1.35
C ALA A 69 -10.96 -7.36 -2.34
N GLU A 70 -12.31 -7.28 -2.25
CA GLU A 70 -13.15 -6.40 -3.07
C GLU A 70 -12.77 -4.93 -2.91
N ARG A 71 -12.33 -4.53 -1.72
CA ARG A 71 -11.87 -3.15 -1.45
C ARG A 71 -10.53 -2.83 -2.11
N ILE A 72 -9.60 -3.80 -2.15
CA ILE A 72 -8.23 -3.61 -2.65
C ILE A 72 -8.10 -3.86 -4.15
N ALA A 73 -8.85 -4.81 -4.68
CA ALA A 73 -8.74 -5.24 -6.07
C ALA A 73 -8.83 -4.10 -7.12
N PRO A 74 -9.72 -3.07 -6.97
CA PRO A 74 -9.92 -2.05 -7.99
C PRO A 74 -8.76 -1.05 -8.17
N PHE A 75 -7.78 -1.01 -7.26
CA PHE A 75 -6.68 -0.07 -7.33
C PHE A 75 -5.54 -0.58 -8.21
N ASP A 76 -4.88 0.33 -8.90
CA ASP A 76 -3.72 0.07 -9.76
C ASP A 76 -2.39 0.17 -9.01
N GLY A 77 -2.39 0.90 -7.90
CA GLY A 77 -1.23 1.09 -7.04
C GLY A 77 -1.61 1.67 -5.69
N PHE A 78 -0.61 1.79 -4.81
CA PHE A 78 -0.84 2.22 -3.43
C PHE A 78 0.21 3.18 -2.92
N VAL A 79 -0.20 4.02 -1.95
CA VAL A 79 0.69 4.74 -1.05
C VAL A 79 0.40 4.25 0.38
N LEU A 80 1.37 3.62 1.03
CA LEU A 80 1.23 3.21 2.44
C LEU A 80 1.66 4.37 3.35
N VAL A 81 0.73 4.86 4.16
CA VAL A 81 0.99 5.84 5.23
C VAL A 81 1.16 5.07 6.53
N THR A 82 2.39 4.96 7.03
CA THR A 82 2.73 4.08 8.15
C THR A 82 3.56 4.74 9.24
N PRO A 83 3.22 4.56 10.53
CA PRO A 83 4.17 4.81 11.61
C PRO A 83 5.24 3.74 11.68
N GLU A 84 6.27 4.03 12.46
CA GLU A 84 7.21 3.02 12.92
C GLU A 84 6.93 2.68 14.39
N TYR A 85 6.61 1.43 14.68
CA TYR A 85 6.45 0.90 16.03
C TYR A 85 7.56 -0.11 16.32
N ASN A 86 8.44 0.24 17.29
CA ASN A 86 9.53 -0.63 17.73
C ASN A 86 10.43 -1.13 16.56
N GLY A 87 10.69 -0.26 15.57
CA GLY A 87 11.53 -0.60 14.44
C GLY A 87 10.82 -1.33 13.30
N GLY A 88 9.49 -1.47 13.34
CA GLY A 88 8.69 -2.16 12.32
C GLY A 88 7.39 -1.43 11.96
N ALA A 89 6.70 -1.95 10.97
CA ALA A 89 5.35 -1.52 10.62
C ALA A 89 4.34 -1.97 11.70
N PRO A 90 3.18 -1.28 11.82
CA PRO A 90 2.10 -1.75 12.69
C PRO A 90 1.67 -3.18 12.35
N GLY A 91 1.46 -4.01 13.39
CA GLY A 91 0.99 -5.38 13.19
C GLY A 91 -0.34 -5.46 12.42
N VAL A 92 -1.24 -4.49 12.66
CA VAL A 92 -2.52 -4.41 11.93
C VAL A 92 -2.33 -4.18 10.42
N LEU A 93 -1.33 -3.39 10.01
CA LEU A 93 -1.00 -3.18 8.60
C LEU A 93 -0.45 -4.47 7.98
N LYS A 94 0.48 -5.14 8.68
CA LYS A 94 1.02 -6.42 8.21
C LYS A 94 -0.08 -7.48 8.11
N ASN A 95 -0.98 -7.54 9.10
CA ASN A 95 -2.12 -8.43 9.09
C ASN A 95 -3.06 -8.17 7.89
N ALA A 96 -3.38 -6.91 7.61
CA ALA A 96 -4.21 -6.54 6.46
C ALA A 96 -3.57 -6.92 5.11
N ILE A 97 -2.25 -6.80 5.01
CA ILE A 97 -1.50 -7.24 3.84
C ILE A 97 -1.58 -8.77 3.70
N ASP A 98 -1.41 -9.51 4.78
CA ASP A 98 -1.33 -10.97 4.79
C ASP A 98 -2.66 -11.68 4.49
N HIS A 99 -3.79 -11.01 4.65
CA HIS A 99 -5.10 -11.56 4.28
C HIS A 99 -5.26 -11.76 2.76
N LEU A 100 -4.44 -11.12 1.93
CA LEU A 100 -4.55 -11.12 0.48
C LEU A 100 -3.21 -11.50 -0.18
N PHE A 101 -3.28 -11.93 -1.44
CA PHE A 101 -2.10 -12.22 -2.26
C PHE A 101 -2.27 -11.68 -3.69
N ALA A 102 -3.22 -12.20 -4.44
CA ALA A 102 -3.43 -11.87 -5.84
C ALA A 102 -3.82 -10.38 -6.05
N GLU A 103 -4.53 -9.79 -5.08
CA GLU A 103 -4.99 -8.41 -5.13
C GLU A 103 -3.84 -7.40 -5.03
N TRP A 104 -2.68 -7.83 -4.54
CA TRP A 104 -1.47 -7.01 -4.47
C TRP A 104 -0.57 -7.12 -5.71
N ALA A 105 -0.61 -8.26 -6.39
CA ALA A 105 0.33 -8.57 -7.47
C ALA A 105 0.28 -7.55 -8.62
N ASP A 106 1.44 -7.27 -9.20
CA ASP A 106 1.62 -6.37 -10.35
C ASP A 106 1.14 -4.93 -10.12
N LYS A 107 1.11 -4.47 -8.87
CA LYS A 107 0.76 -3.10 -8.49
C LYS A 107 1.97 -2.34 -7.98
N ALA A 108 2.03 -1.04 -8.32
CA ALA A 108 3.06 -0.16 -7.78
C ALA A 108 2.74 0.25 -6.34
N ILE A 109 3.79 0.46 -5.54
CA ILE A 109 3.62 0.89 -4.15
C ILE A 109 4.69 1.91 -3.74
N GLY A 110 4.25 2.97 -3.06
CA GLY A 110 5.11 3.97 -2.45
C GLY A 110 4.86 4.09 -0.95
N PHE A 111 5.78 4.75 -0.24
CA PHE A 111 5.73 4.84 1.22
C PHE A 111 5.84 6.27 1.71
N VAL A 112 4.89 6.65 2.57
CA VAL A 112 4.95 7.84 3.42
C VAL A 112 5.00 7.35 4.85
N SER A 113 6.16 7.47 5.49
CA SER A 113 6.36 6.94 6.83
C SER A 113 6.60 8.07 7.84
N TYR A 114 6.26 7.82 9.10
CA TYR A 114 6.50 8.77 10.16
C TYR A 114 6.95 8.09 11.47
N GLY A 115 7.78 8.80 12.24
CA GLY A 115 8.32 8.28 13.48
C GLY A 115 9.44 9.17 14.02
N ALA A 116 10.06 8.81 15.12
CA ALA A 116 11.19 9.56 15.67
C ALA A 116 12.38 9.65 14.71
N GLY A 117 12.58 8.63 13.88
CA GLY A 117 13.56 8.55 12.80
C GLY A 117 12.93 8.50 11.41
N GLY A 118 11.77 9.15 11.20
CA GLY A 118 11.09 9.20 9.92
C GLY A 118 10.39 7.89 9.51
N GLY A 119 10.41 6.85 10.34
CA GLY A 119 9.76 5.57 10.01
C GLY A 119 10.53 4.69 9.01
N ALA A 120 11.81 4.98 8.77
CA ALA A 120 12.60 4.32 7.72
C ALA A 120 12.73 2.80 7.90
N ARG A 121 12.85 2.31 9.16
CA ARG A 121 12.98 0.87 9.43
C ARG A 121 11.71 0.10 9.10
N ALA A 122 10.53 0.70 9.35
CA ALA A 122 9.26 0.12 8.95
C ALA A 122 9.17 -0.03 7.42
N VAL A 123 9.64 0.97 6.67
CA VAL A 123 9.64 0.92 5.19
C VAL A 123 10.59 -0.16 4.67
N VAL A 124 11.78 -0.33 5.24
CA VAL A 124 12.71 -1.41 4.84
C VAL A 124 12.04 -2.78 4.96
N GLN A 125 11.32 -3.04 6.06
CA GLN A 125 10.60 -4.29 6.24
C GLN A 125 9.42 -4.43 5.25
N LEU A 126 8.65 -3.36 5.03
CA LEU A 126 7.53 -3.38 4.10
C LEU A 126 7.98 -3.61 2.66
N ARG A 127 9.13 -3.08 2.23
CA ARG A 127 9.70 -3.36 0.89
C ARG A 127 9.93 -4.85 0.67
N ALA A 128 10.48 -5.56 1.66
CA ALA A 128 10.67 -7.01 1.57
C ALA A 128 9.33 -7.77 1.48
N VAL A 129 8.31 -7.35 2.23
CA VAL A 129 6.96 -7.92 2.15
C VAL A 129 6.35 -7.68 0.77
N CYS A 130 6.41 -6.44 0.27
CA CYS A 130 5.85 -6.07 -1.03
C CYS A 130 6.51 -6.84 -2.19
N SER A 131 7.83 -7.00 -2.14
CA SER A 131 8.57 -7.79 -3.12
C SER A 131 8.09 -9.25 -3.16
N THR A 132 7.82 -9.85 -2.00
CA THR A 132 7.29 -11.23 -1.91
C THR A 132 5.90 -11.36 -2.54
N LEU A 133 5.10 -10.29 -2.51
CA LEU A 133 3.75 -10.24 -3.08
C LEU A 133 3.73 -9.83 -4.57
N GLY A 134 4.89 -9.68 -5.21
CA GLY A 134 4.97 -9.23 -6.60
C GLY A 134 4.57 -7.76 -6.79
N MET A 135 4.61 -6.94 -5.74
CA MET A 135 4.41 -5.49 -5.85
C MET A 135 5.72 -4.81 -6.27
N ALA A 136 5.61 -3.80 -7.12
CA ALA A 136 6.74 -2.97 -7.54
C ALA A 136 6.87 -1.75 -6.62
N ASP A 137 7.79 -1.79 -5.67
CA ASP A 137 8.04 -0.68 -4.76
C ASP A 137 8.92 0.39 -5.40
N VAL A 138 8.42 1.63 -5.43
CA VAL A 138 9.16 2.76 -5.99
C VAL A 138 10.32 3.19 -5.07
N SER A 139 11.39 3.71 -5.66
CA SER A 139 12.61 4.05 -4.90
C SER A 139 12.40 5.23 -3.93
N HIS A 140 11.61 6.22 -4.33
CA HIS A 140 11.31 7.38 -3.48
C HIS A 140 10.41 7.01 -2.31
N GLN A 141 10.68 7.65 -1.16
CA GLN A 141 9.80 7.61 0.01
C GLN A 141 9.77 8.99 0.68
N VAL A 142 8.71 9.27 1.41
CA VAL A 142 8.62 10.44 2.29
C VAL A 142 8.79 9.97 3.74
N ALA A 143 9.81 10.51 4.41
CA ALA A 143 10.14 10.15 5.79
C ALA A 143 9.91 11.36 6.72
N ILE A 144 8.83 11.33 7.48
CA ILE A 144 8.35 12.43 8.31
C ILE A 144 8.79 12.22 9.76
N SER A 145 9.55 13.18 10.30
CA SER A 145 10.06 13.12 11.67
C SER A 145 9.06 13.70 12.66
N LEU A 146 8.71 12.95 13.70
CA LEU A 146 7.89 13.48 14.80
C LEU A 146 8.55 14.67 15.53
N ARG A 147 9.86 14.88 15.34
CA ARG A 147 10.60 15.95 16.04
C ARG A 147 10.60 17.27 15.29
N THR A 148 10.56 17.22 13.96
CA THR A 148 10.70 18.40 13.09
C THR A 148 9.44 18.73 12.33
N ASP A 149 8.56 17.75 12.12
CA ASP A 149 7.37 17.87 11.29
C ASP A 149 6.07 17.79 12.12
N PHE A 150 6.19 17.87 13.45
CA PHE A 150 5.04 17.93 14.37
C PHE A 150 5.30 18.89 15.52
N GLU A 151 4.37 19.77 15.76
CA GLU A 151 4.32 20.58 16.98
C GLU A 151 3.83 19.71 18.14
N ASN A 152 4.59 19.71 19.24
CA ASN A 152 4.30 18.91 20.44
C ASN A 152 4.02 17.41 20.15
N PHE A 153 4.62 16.86 19.11
CA PHE A 153 4.43 15.45 18.63
C PHE A 153 2.99 15.11 18.21
N THR A 154 2.12 16.08 18.06
CA THR A 154 0.67 15.88 17.80
C THR A 154 0.13 16.63 16.61
N THR A 155 0.56 17.85 16.36
CA THR A 155 0.05 18.68 15.25
C THR A 155 1.02 18.62 14.09
N PHE A 156 0.57 18.10 12.97
CA PHE A 156 1.40 17.91 11.78
C PHE A 156 1.67 19.24 11.07
N THR A 157 2.94 19.57 10.94
CA THR A 157 3.44 20.80 10.31
C THR A 157 4.63 20.41 9.40
N PRO A 158 4.35 19.85 8.19
CA PRO A 158 5.39 19.32 7.33
C PRO A 158 6.35 20.42 6.85
N GLN A 159 7.63 20.09 6.79
CA GLN A 159 8.64 20.96 6.16
C GLN A 159 8.41 21.02 4.65
N ASP A 160 8.71 22.17 4.02
CA ASP A 160 8.46 22.43 2.59
C ASP A 160 9.06 21.37 1.64
N HIS A 161 10.22 20.81 1.99
CA HIS A 161 10.88 19.79 1.17
C HIS A 161 10.07 18.50 1.01
N HIS A 162 9.16 18.21 1.94
CA HIS A 162 8.31 17.01 1.85
C HIS A 162 7.31 17.10 0.70
N ALA A 163 6.88 18.30 0.31
CA ALA A 163 5.96 18.47 -0.82
C ALA A 163 6.63 18.03 -2.13
N CYS A 164 7.89 18.41 -2.36
CA CYS A 164 8.66 17.96 -3.53
C CYS A 164 8.91 16.44 -3.50
N ALA A 165 9.26 15.90 -2.34
CA ALA A 165 9.49 14.46 -2.18
C ALA A 165 8.20 13.66 -2.43
N LEU A 166 7.04 14.15 -1.96
CA LEU A 166 5.74 13.54 -2.20
C LEU A 166 5.36 13.59 -3.68
N SER A 167 5.55 14.73 -4.34
CA SER A 167 5.30 14.85 -5.79
C SER A 167 6.10 13.81 -6.57
N THR A 168 7.39 13.68 -6.29
CA THR A 168 8.26 12.68 -6.95
C THR A 168 7.80 11.24 -6.67
N LEU A 169 7.38 10.95 -5.44
CA LEU A 169 6.85 9.63 -5.07
C LEU A 169 5.57 9.31 -5.86
N LEU A 170 4.64 10.26 -5.94
CA LEU A 170 3.38 10.10 -6.68
C LEU A 170 3.64 9.91 -8.19
N ASP A 171 4.57 10.69 -8.77
CA ASP A 171 4.97 10.54 -10.16
C ASP A 171 5.46 9.11 -10.45
N GLN A 172 6.31 8.57 -9.58
CA GLN A 172 6.80 7.20 -9.72
C GLN A 172 5.69 6.16 -9.57
N VAL A 173 4.82 6.29 -8.55
CA VAL A 173 3.71 5.34 -8.33
C VAL A 173 2.77 5.32 -9.52
N ILE A 174 2.40 6.48 -10.07
CA ILE A 174 1.51 6.57 -11.24
C ILE A 174 2.17 5.98 -12.50
N ALA A 175 3.44 6.35 -12.75
CA ALA A 175 4.18 5.86 -13.91
C ALA A 175 4.32 4.32 -13.88
N TRP A 176 4.67 3.75 -12.72
CA TRP A 176 4.80 2.30 -12.57
C TRP A 176 3.44 1.59 -12.60
N SER A 177 2.40 2.17 -11.97
CA SER A 177 1.03 1.64 -12.07
C SER A 177 0.54 1.56 -13.51
N THR A 178 0.88 2.55 -14.31
CA THR A 178 0.58 2.58 -15.75
C THR A 178 1.36 1.52 -16.52
N ALA A 179 2.66 1.41 -16.26
CA ALA A 179 3.53 0.45 -16.94
C ALA A 179 3.15 -1.01 -16.64
N LEU A 180 2.69 -1.29 -15.42
CA LEU A 180 2.27 -2.63 -14.98
C LEU A 180 0.82 -2.97 -15.35
N ALA A 181 0.03 -2.02 -15.85
CA ALA A 181 -1.37 -2.26 -16.21
C ALA A 181 -1.62 -3.46 -17.14
N PRO A 182 -0.77 -3.76 -18.15
CA PRO A 182 -0.95 -4.95 -18.99
C PRO A 182 -0.88 -6.27 -18.22
N LEU A 183 -0.10 -6.35 -17.14
CA LEU A 183 0.07 -7.57 -16.34
C LEU A 183 -1.16 -7.86 -15.47
N ARG A 184 -1.93 -6.83 -15.10
CA ARG A 184 -3.15 -6.95 -14.28
C ARG A 184 -4.40 -7.31 -15.07
N ARG A 185 -4.35 -7.31 -16.40
CA ARG A 185 -5.49 -7.72 -17.22
C ARG A 185 -5.67 -9.23 -17.07
N PRO A 186 -6.91 -9.73 -16.87
CA PRO A 186 -7.13 -11.17 -16.96
C PRO A 186 -6.61 -11.66 -18.30
N ALA A 187 -5.91 -12.79 -18.29
CA ALA A 187 -5.44 -13.44 -19.49
C ALA A 187 -6.65 -13.98 -20.29
N THR A 188 -7.35 -13.11 -21.01
CA THR A 188 -8.48 -13.45 -21.85
C THR A 188 -8.06 -14.06 -23.20
N ASP A 189 -6.75 -14.20 -23.47
CA ASP A 189 -6.22 -14.74 -24.73
C ASP A 189 -4.86 -15.46 -24.54
N THR A 190 -4.73 -16.33 -23.57
CA THR A 190 -3.67 -17.34 -23.63
C THR A 190 -4.30 -18.55 -24.32
N PRO A 191 -3.90 -18.93 -25.54
CA PRO A 191 -4.35 -20.18 -26.13
C PRO A 191 -3.98 -21.33 -25.18
N PRO A 192 -4.82 -22.38 -25.09
CA PRO A 192 -4.51 -23.52 -24.24
C PRO A 192 -3.13 -24.04 -24.62
N ILE A 193 -2.28 -24.26 -23.62
CA ILE A 193 -1.02 -24.97 -23.81
C ILE A 193 -1.43 -26.36 -24.27
N ASP A 194 -1.19 -26.67 -25.54
CA ASP A 194 -1.42 -27.99 -26.10
C ASP A 194 -0.65 -29.02 -25.27
N SER A 195 -1.40 -29.83 -24.53
CA SER A 195 -0.90 -30.91 -23.69
C SER A 195 -0.65 -32.19 -24.53
N GLU A 196 -0.21 -32.03 -25.77
CA GLU A 196 0.22 -33.16 -26.60
C GLU A 196 1.65 -32.95 -27.10
N GLY A 197 2.56 -33.75 -26.61
CA GLY A 197 3.88 -33.83 -27.18
C GLY A 197 4.97 -34.38 -26.26
N ASP A 198 5.11 -35.69 -26.30
CA ASP A 198 6.35 -36.45 -26.05
C ASP A 198 6.98 -36.41 -24.65
N ARG A 199 6.68 -37.46 -23.93
CA ARG A 199 7.67 -38.09 -23.04
C ARG A 199 8.37 -39.22 -23.84
N PRO A 200 9.71 -39.22 -23.89
CA PRO A 200 10.44 -40.40 -24.24
C PRO A 200 10.43 -41.45 -23.13
#